data_31c9ebb3f359f692089c05438b6a1b77
#
_entry.id   31c9ebb3f359f692089c05438b6a1b77
#
_cell.length_a   1.000
_cell.length_b   1.000
_cell.length_c   1.000
_cell.angle_alpha   90.00
_cell.angle_beta   90.00
_cell.angle_gamma   90.00
#
_symmetry.space_group_name_H-M   'P 1'
#
loop_
_entity.id
_entity.type
_entity.pdbx_description
1 polymer ?
#
loop_
_entity_poly.entity_id
_entity_poly.type
_entity_poly.pdbx_seq_one_letter_code
_entity_poly.pdbx_strand_id
1 'polypeptide(L)'
;MVPCLARMEEELLVELVARGIPEICLVDGDCRTCKYRGAVPAIDDTVESTRTLIEAMGSDAQITRTSEFPASVQVEDMRKAVGAARREFFTSSGHYAKDVAKSAAEKVVNDKLTQLHLQKQEQSLREKLGVKNGAGKMPTIEAERNIAILDAMSRIGDPDEPVVDEMFTRIFGDIAIDAEKCSGCGMCVMFCPTDALRKAVDRHPDEGKAYLEFQVSDCVQCNLCADACLKKCIEIVPVVSMEELFDFEPRLVEISAAKKGNKLFNRNK
;
A
#
# COMPACT_ATOMS: atom_id res chain seq x y z
N MET A 1 -14.59 9.80 13.74
CA MET A 1 -13.38 10.16 14.56
C MET A 1 -12.35 9.05 14.43
N VAL A 2 -11.11 9.41 14.12
CA VAL A 2 -9.99 8.47 14.08
C VAL A 2 -9.35 8.44 15.48
N PRO A 3 -9.11 7.27 16.06
CA PRO A 3 -8.57 7.17 17.43
C PRO A 3 -7.12 7.68 17.56
N CYS A 4 -6.39 7.75 16.46
CA CYS A 4 -5.03 8.26 16.39
C CYS A 4 -4.73 8.67 14.95
N LEU A 5 -4.17 9.87 14.73
CA LEU A 5 -3.81 10.37 13.41
C LEU A 5 -2.73 9.52 12.72
N ALA A 6 -1.86 8.83 13.48
CA ALA A 6 -0.87 7.91 12.90
C ALA A 6 -1.49 6.67 12.20
N ARG A 7 -2.82 6.54 12.21
CA ARG A 7 -3.56 5.55 11.41
C ARG A 7 -4.16 6.15 10.13
N MET A 8 -3.93 7.42 9.90
CA MET A 8 -4.29 8.05 8.63
C MET A 8 -3.29 7.60 7.56
N GLU A 9 -3.81 7.33 6.40
CA GLU A 9 -3.03 6.92 5.23
C GLU A 9 -3.29 7.87 4.08
N GLU A 10 -2.35 7.96 3.15
CA GLU A 10 -2.46 8.83 1.97
C GLU A 10 -3.71 8.52 1.15
N GLU A 11 -4.04 7.24 1.01
CA GLU A 11 -5.22 6.78 0.28
C GLU A 11 -6.49 7.52 0.75
N LEU A 12 -6.72 7.59 2.06
CA LEU A 12 -7.90 8.26 2.62
C LEU A 12 -7.86 9.78 2.34
N LEU A 13 -6.70 10.42 2.50
CA LEU A 13 -6.58 11.86 2.34
C LEU A 13 -6.72 12.28 0.87
N VAL A 14 -6.10 11.54 -0.05
CA VAL A 14 -6.24 11.77 -1.50
C VAL A 14 -7.68 11.55 -1.94
N GLU A 15 -8.34 10.50 -1.44
CA GLU A 15 -9.75 10.21 -1.72
C GLU A 15 -10.69 11.36 -1.25
N LEU A 16 -10.42 11.96 -0.08
CA LEU A 16 -11.20 13.12 0.39
C LEU A 16 -11.06 14.31 -0.55
N VAL A 17 -9.84 14.58 -1.02
CA VAL A 17 -9.59 15.67 -2.00
C VAL A 17 -10.28 15.34 -3.33
N ALA A 18 -10.19 14.11 -3.82
CA ALA A 18 -10.87 13.65 -5.04
C ALA A 18 -12.40 13.80 -4.97
N ARG A 19 -12.97 13.78 -3.77
CA ARG A 19 -14.41 14.10 -3.54
C ARG A 19 -14.72 15.60 -3.48
N GLY A 20 -13.74 16.45 -3.72
CA GLY A 20 -13.91 17.90 -3.77
C GLY A 20 -13.83 18.58 -2.40
N ILE A 21 -13.20 17.98 -1.41
CA ILE A 21 -12.95 18.63 -0.11
C ILE A 21 -11.74 19.56 -0.26
N PRO A 22 -11.91 20.89 -0.15
CA PRO A 22 -10.84 21.84 -0.42
C PRO A 22 -9.90 22.02 0.79
N GLU A 23 -10.34 21.66 1.98
CA GLU A 23 -9.56 21.83 3.21
C GLU A 23 -9.75 20.66 4.16
N ILE A 24 -8.65 20.04 4.58
CA ILE A 24 -8.61 18.96 5.56
C ILE A 24 -7.78 19.44 6.75
N CYS A 25 -8.42 19.56 7.91
CA CYS A 25 -7.76 19.91 9.15
C CYS A 25 -7.62 18.69 10.06
N LEU A 26 -6.38 18.26 10.26
CA LEU A 26 -6.05 17.15 11.17
C LEU A 26 -5.78 17.71 12.57
N VAL A 27 -6.63 17.34 13.52
CA VAL A 27 -6.51 17.86 14.89
C VAL A 27 -5.85 16.82 15.78
N ASP A 28 -4.73 17.20 16.39
CA ASP A 28 -3.96 16.34 17.31
C ASP A 28 -4.75 16.02 18.58
N GLY A 29 -4.57 14.79 19.04
CA GLY A 29 -4.89 14.42 20.41
C GLY A 29 -3.77 14.81 21.38
N ASP A 30 -3.83 14.31 22.61
CA ASP A 30 -2.76 14.47 23.61
C ASP A 30 -1.57 13.52 23.29
N CYS A 31 -0.85 13.84 22.21
CA CYS A 31 0.27 13.02 21.72
C CYS A 31 1.48 13.05 22.65
N ARG A 32 1.65 14.12 23.47
CA ARG A 32 2.82 14.28 24.34
C ARG A 32 2.86 13.23 25.44
N THR A 33 1.71 12.87 26.00
CA THR A 33 1.57 11.87 27.08
C THR A 33 1.25 10.48 26.54
N CYS A 34 1.04 10.34 25.21
CA CYS A 34 0.67 9.09 24.57
C CYS A 34 1.83 8.08 24.56
N LYS A 35 1.53 6.81 24.86
CA LYS A 35 2.51 5.71 24.76
C LYS A 35 3.02 5.48 23.33
N TYR A 36 2.28 5.93 22.32
CA TYR A 36 2.61 5.83 20.90
C TYR A 36 3.19 7.14 20.33
N ARG A 37 3.70 8.05 21.17
CA ARG A 37 4.26 9.34 20.72
C ARG A 37 5.36 9.22 19.65
N GLY A 38 6.05 8.08 19.58
CA GLY A 38 7.05 7.80 18.55
C GLY A 38 6.48 7.72 17.12
N ALA A 39 5.15 7.61 16.96
CA ALA A 39 4.50 7.60 15.64
C ALA A 39 4.12 9.01 15.13
N VAL A 40 4.41 10.07 15.91
CA VAL A 40 4.08 11.46 15.52
C VAL A 40 4.78 11.87 14.21
N PRO A 41 6.07 11.58 13.97
CA PRO A 41 6.72 11.91 12.69
C PRO A 41 6.02 11.29 11.49
N ALA A 42 5.52 10.06 11.61
CA ALA A 42 4.80 9.41 10.52
C ALA A 42 3.52 10.13 10.09
N ILE A 43 2.92 10.93 10.98
CA ILE A 43 1.76 11.78 10.62
C ILE A 43 2.20 12.89 9.69
N ASP A 44 3.32 13.55 10.00
CA ASP A 44 3.87 14.63 9.17
C ASP A 44 4.30 14.08 7.80
N ASP A 45 4.97 12.93 7.78
CA ASP A 45 5.35 12.23 6.54
C ASP A 45 4.12 11.89 5.67
N THR A 46 3.02 11.46 6.29
CA THR A 46 1.77 11.16 5.56
C THR A 46 1.15 12.42 4.98
N VAL A 47 1.14 13.51 5.73
CA VAL A 47 0.61 14.81 5.25
C VAL A 47 1.45 15.34 4.09
N GLU A 48 2.77 15.32 4.21
CA GLU A 48 3.69 15.78 3.18
C GLU A 48 3.57 14.93 1.91
N SER A 49 3.58 13.60 2.06
CA SER A 49 3.39 12.66 0.97
C SER A 49 2.05 12.90 0.24
N THR A 50 0.96 13.12 1.00
CA THR A 50 -0.34 13.40 0.39
C THR A 50 -0.34 14.72 -0.38
N ARG A 51 0.27 15.77 0.17
CA ARG A 51 0.39 17.06 -0.54
C ARG A 51 1.10 16.90 -1.87
N THR A 52 2.22 16.18 -1.90
CA THR A 52 2.96 15.91 -3.14
C THR A 52 2.07 15.21 -4.18
N LEU A 53 1.28 14.22 -3.77
CA LEU A 53 0.39 13.48 -4.67
C LEU A 53 -0.71 14.38 -5.27
N ILE A 54 -1.36 15.21 -4.46
CA ILE A 54 -2.46 16.07 -4.93
C ILE A 54 -1.96 17.29 -5.73
N GLU A 55 -0.81 17.86 -5.36
CA GLU A 55 -0.16 18.95 -6.08
C GLU A 55 0.30 18.52 -7.47
N ALA A 56 0.81 17.29 -7.62
CA ALA A 56 1.19 16.73 -8.91
C ALA A 56 0.02 16.65 -9.90
N MET A 57 -1.21 16.57 -9.38
CA MET A 57 -2.46 16.58 -10.15
C MET A 57 -3.12 17.95 -10.21
N GLY A 58 -2.42 19.02 -9.82
CA GLY A 58 -2.90 20.40 -9.92
C GLY A 58 -3.92 20.82 -8.87
N SER A 59 -4.06 20.08 -7.78
CA SER A 59 -4.94 20.45 -6.68
C SER A 59 -4.30 21.49 -5.76
N ASP A 60 -5.06 22.51 -5.38
CA ASP A 60 -4.73 23.52 -4.37
C ASP A 60 -5.34 23.20 -2.99
N ALA A 61 -5.88 22.01 -2.79
CA ALA A 61 -6.48 21.59 -1.55
C ALA A 61 -5.48 21.65 -0.39
N GLN A 62 -5.93 22.18 0.74
CA GLN A 62 -5.09 22.41 1.90
C GLN A 62 -5.23 21.26 2.92
N ILE A 63 -4.11 20.67 3.31
CA ILE A 63 -4.07 19.69 4.39
C ILE A 63 -3.24 20.27 5.51
N THR A 64 -3.87 20.59 6.63
CA THR A 64 -3.23 21.22 7.78
C THR A 64 -3.28 20.32 9.01
N ARG A 65 -2.31 20.49 9.91
CA ARG A 65 -2.26 19.82 11.19
C ARG A 65 -2.22 20.86 12.30
N THR A 66 -3.10 20.72 13.28
CA THR A 66 -3.22 21.64 14.41
C THR A 66 -3.49 20.90 15.71
N SER A 67 -3.19 21.54 16.84
CA SER A 67 -3.56 21.04 18.18
C SER A 67 -4.91 21.57 18.67
N GLU A 68 -5.48 22.56 17.97
CA GLU A 68 -6.72 23.22 18.36
C GLU A 68 -7.81 22.98 17.31
N PHE A 69 -9.04 22.77 17.76
CA PHE A 69 -10.17 22.67 16.85
C PHE A 69 -10.48 24.04 16.21
N PRO A 70 -10.72 24.09 14.91
CA PRO A 70 -11.19 25.30 14.27
C PRO A 70 -12.47 25.83 14.94
N ALA A 71 -12.58 27.14 15.13
CA ALA A 71 -13.71 27.75 15.81
C ALA A 71 -15.07 27.48 15.13
N SER A 72 -15.04 27.14 13.84
CA SER A 72 -16.21 26.77 13.05
C SER A 72 -16.75 25.37 13.35
N VAL A 73 -15.96 24.52 14.03
CA VAL A 73 -16.33 23.13 14.31
C VAL A 73 -16.81 22.99 15.76
N GLN A 74 -18.11 22.69 15.92
CA GLN A 74 -18.65 22.32 17.23
C GLN A 74 -18.32 20.85 17.47
N VAL A 75 -17.35 20.60 18.36
CA VAL A 75 -17.03 19.24 18.82
C VAL A 75 -17.92 18.90 20.00
N GLU A 76 -18.87 18.00 19.81
CA GLU A 76 -19.56 17.39 20.95
C GLU A 76 -18.53 16.71 21.85
N ASP A 77 -18.64 16.91 23.16
CA ASP A 77 -17.70 16.34 24.13
C ASP A 77 -17.78 14.80 24.10
N MET A 78 -17.01 14.20 23.21
CA MET A 78 -16.94 12.76 22.99
C MET A 78 -16.53 11.98 24.24
N ARG A 79 -15.85 12.62 25.20
CA ARG A 79 -15.55 11.98 26.50
C ARG A 79 -16.82 11.72 27.29
N LYS A 80 -17.82 12.60 27.17
CA LYS A 80 -19.17 12.41 27.76
C LYS A 80 -19.94 11.34 27.02
N ALA A 81 -19.90 11.34 25.68
CA ALA A 81 -20.60 10.34 24.87
C ALA A 81 -20.02 8.92 25.09
N VAL A 82 -18.69 8.77 25.10
CA VAL A 82 -18.04 7.48 25.38
C VAL A 82 -18.25 7.04 26.83
N GLY A 83 -18.24 7.99 27.79
CA GLY A 83 -18.50 7.70 29.19
C GLY A 83 -19.97 7.36 29.47
N ALA A 84 -20.93 7.90 28.71
CA ALA A 84 -22.35 7.54 28.77
C ALA A 84 -22.59 6.16 28.16
N ALA A 85 -22.08 5.90 26.96
CA ALA A 85 -22.18 4.60 26.30
C ALA A 85 -21.55 3.46 27.14
N ARG A 86 -20.43 3.75 27.82
CA ARG A 86 -19.78 2.77 28.70
C ARG A 86 -20.60 2.50 29.98
N ARG A 87 -21.25 3.52 30.54
CA ARG A 87 -22.17 3.36 31.69
C ARG A 87 -23.44 2.62 31.27
N GLU A 88 -24.00 2.95 30.13
CA GLU A 88 -25.19 2.30 29.60
C GLU A 88 -24.90 0.81 29.27
N PHE A 89 -23.72 0.49 28.76
CA PHE A 89 -23.28 -0.89 28.60
C PHE A 89 -23.23 -1.67 29.91
N PHE A 90 -22.75 -1.07 31.01
CA PHE A 90 -22.71 -1.74 32.33
C PHE A 90 -24.04 -1.80 33.03
N THR A 91 -24.97 -0.86 32.80
CA THR A 91 -26.32 -0.90 33.38
C THR A 91 -27.27 -1.82 32.60
N SER A 92 -27.08 -1.97 31.30
CA SER A 92 -27.84 -2.91 30.47
C SER A 92 -27.34 -4.35 30.60
N SER A 93 -26.10 -4.57 31.08
CA SER A 93 -25.50 -5.93 31.21
C SER A 93 -26.24 -6.80 32.27
N GLY A 94 -27.01 -6.21 33.18
CA GLY A 94 -27.84 -6.98 34.14
C GLY A 94 -28.99 -7.77 33.47
N HIS A 95 -29.49 -7.32 32.33
CA HIS A 95 -30.49 -8.05 31.52
C HIS A 95 -29.84 -8.98 30.48
N TYR A 96 -28.57 -8.70 30.10
CA TYR A 96 -27.84 -9.46 29.10
C TYR A 96 -27.36 -10.84 29.59
N ALA A 97 -27.22 -11.06 30.89
CA ALA A 97 -26.69 -12.31 31.44
C ALA A 97 -27.57 -13.52 31.16
N LYS A 98 -28.88 -13.35 30.92
CA LYS A 98 -29.80 -14.44 30.55
C LYS A 98 -29.78 -14.75 29.04
N ASP A 99 -29.51 -13.77 28.21
CA ASP A 99 -29.40 -13.96 26.75
C ASP A 99 -28.00 -14.45 26.32
N VAL A 100 -26.98 -14.12 27.09
CA VAL A 100 -25.58 -14.57 26.83
C VAL A 100 -25.42 -16.08 26.95
N ALA A 101 -26.17 -16.75 27.82
CA ALA A 101 -26.08 -18.21 27.91
C ALA A 101 -26.71 -18.93 26.69
N LYS A 102 -27.69 -18.32 26.04
CA LYS A 102 -28.28 -18.82 24.78
C LYS A 102 -27.42 -18.50 23.59
N SER A 103 -26.82 -17.27 23.56
CA SER A 103 -25.94 -16.85 22.49
C SER A 103 -24.56 -17.51 22.54
N ALA A 104 -24.09 -18.01 23.68
CA ALA A 104 -22.82 -18.71 23.79
C ALA A 104 -22.81 -20.03 23.03
N ALA A 105 -23.92 -20.78 23.03
CA ALA A 105 -24.03 -22.01 22.24
C ALA A 105 -24.15 -21.74 20.74
N GLU A 106 -24.90 -20.69 20.36
CA GLU A 106 -25.00 -20.24 18.96
C GLU A 106 -23.68 -19.63 18.47
N LYS A 107 -22.93 -18.96 19.36
CA LYS A 107 -21.64 -18.38 19.03
C LYS A 107 -20.57 -19.46 18.76
N VAL A 108 -20.54 -20.55 19.54
CA VAL A 108 -19.61 -21.67 19.31
C VAL A 108 -19.88 -22.37 17.97
N VAL A 109 -21.15 -22.50 17.59
CA VAL A 109 -21.53 -23.05 16.28
C VAL A 109 -21.19 -22.08 15.16
N ASN A 110 -21.45 -20.80 15.36
CA ASN A 110 -21.12 -19.74 14.39
C ASN A 110 -19.60 -19.54 14.26
N ASP A 111 -18.85 -19.60 15.35
CA ASP A 111 -17.39 -19.51 15.32
C ASP A 111 -16.77 -20.71 14.59
N LYS A 112 -17.30 -21.92 14.75
CA LYS A 112 -16.88 -23.09 13.96
C LYS A 112 -17.24 -22.96 12.48
N LEU A 113 -18.43 -22.44 12.15
CA LEU A 113 -18.83 -22.20 10.77
C LEU A 113 -18.00 -21.08 10.16
N THR A 114 -17.70 -20.03 10.92
CA THR A 114 -16.83 -18.93 10.50
C THR A 114 -15.38 -19.40 10.31
N GLN A 115 -14.85 -20.23 11.21
CA GLN A 115 -13.52 -20.83 11.02
C GLN A 115 -13.44 -21.76 9.80
N LEU A 116 -14.50 -22.55 9.53
CA LEU A 116 -14.57 -23.38 8.32
C LEU A 116 -14.71 -22.51 7.05
N HIS A 117 -15.39 -21.39 7.15
CA HIS A 117 -15.51 -20.42 6.04
C HIS A 117 -14.19 -19.71 5.78
N LEU A 118 -13.51 -19.27 6.84
CA LEU A 118 -12.17 -18.67 6.76
C LEU A 118 -11.13 -19.67 6.23
N GLN A 119 -11.16 -20.93 6.65
CA GLN A 119 -10.28 -21.97 6.11
C GLN A 119 -10.54 -22.24 4.62
N LYS A 120 -11.83 -22.22 4.18
CA LYS A 120 -12.17 -22.32 2.76
C LYS A 120 -11.75 -21.10 1.97
N GLN A 121 -11.87 -19.89 2.55
CA GLN A 121 -11.37 -18.67 1.95
C GLN A 121 -9.84 -18.65 1.87
N GLU A 122 -9.13 -19.11 2.93
CA GLU A 122 -7.68 -19.25 2.91
C GLU A 122 -7.21 -20.24 1.85
N GLN A 123 -7.89 -21.39 1.70
CA GLN A 123 -7.58 -22.36 0.65
C GLN A 123 -7.85 -21.78 -0.74
N SER A 124 -8.98 -21.08 -0.92
CA SER A 124 -9.30 -20.39 -2.17
C SER A 124 -8.33 -19.24 -2.50
N LEU A 125 -7.88 -18.49 -1.50
CA LEU A 125 -6.84 -17.47 -1.62
C LEU A 125 -5.49 -18.09 -1.99
N ARG A 126 -5.09 -19.18 -1.33
CA ARG A 126 -3.85 -19.89 -1.65
C ARG A 126 -3.87 -20.47 -3.05
N GLU A 127 -5.01 -20.99 -3.51
CA GLU A 127 -5.18 -21.47 -4.88
C GLU A 127 -5.14 -20.33 -5.90
N LYS A 128 -5.81 -19.19 -5.61
CA LYS A 128 -5.77 -17.99 -6.46
C LYS A 128 -4.37 -17.37 -6.51
N LEU A 129 -3.67 -17.35 -5.38
CA LEU A 129 -2.30 -16.84 -5.27
C LEU A 129 -1.25 -17.84 -5.81
N GLY A 130 -1.66 -19.01 -6.28
CA GLY A 130 -0.75 -20.01 -6.84
C GLY A 130 0.30 -20.52 -5.84
N VAL A 131 0.04 -20.37 -4.54
CA VAL A 131 0.93 -20.86 -3.48
C VAL A 131 0.93 -22.39 -3.49
N LYS A 132 1.77 -22.97 -4.35
CA LYS A 132 2.09 -24.38 -4.28
C LYS A 132 3.08 -24.58 -3.14
N ASN A 133 2.75 -25.44 -2.19
CA ASN A 133 3.67 -25.86 -1.15
C ASN A 133 5.00 -26.29 -1.79
N GLY A 134 6.08 -25.56 -1.50
CA GLY A 134 7.43 -25.85 -1.98
C GLY A 134 7.91 -25.13 -3.26
N ALA A 135 7.11 -24.29 -3.89
CA ALA A 135 7.60 -23.38 -4.94
C ALA A 135 8.15 -22.10 -4.29
N GLY A 136 9.45 -21.85 -4.43
CA GLY A 136 10.16 -20.75 -3.76
C GLY A 136 9.85 -19.35 -4.27
N LYS A 137 8.67 -19.10 -4.86
CA LYS A 137 8.21 -17.76 -5.21
C LYS A 137 7.30 -17.24 -4.09
N MET A 138 7.51 -15.99 -3.69
CA MET A 138 6.57 -15.31 -2.79
C MET A 138 5.18 -15.23 -3.42
N PRO A 139 4.10 -15.31 -2.61
CA PRO A 139 2.76 -15.07 -3.14
C PRO A 139 2.67 -13.64 -3.68
N THR A 140 2.10 -13.49 -4.85
CA THR A 140 1.83 -12.18 -5.44
C THR A 140 0.64 -11.55 -4.74
N ILE A 141 0.76 -10.29 -4.37
CA ILE A 141 -0.26 -9.47 -3.75
C ILE A 141 -0.59 -8.35 -4.73
N GLU A 142 -1.86 -8.11 -4.99
CA GLU A 142 -2.29 -6.95 -5.76
C GLU A 142 -1.97 -5.67 -4.96
N ALA A 143 -1.45 -4.64 -5.63
CA ALA A 143 -1.13 -3.35 -5.02
C ALA A 143 -2.42 -2.49 -4.91
N GLU A 144 -3.46 -3.02 -4.23
CA GLU A 144 -4.78 -2.38 -4.13
C GLU A 144 -4.71 -0.93 -3.65
N ARG A 145 -3.83 -0.64 -2.70
CA ARG A 145 -3.62 0.72 -2.19
C ARG A 145 -3.09 1.66 -3.28
N ASN A 146 -2.13 1.21 -4.07
CA ASN A 146 -1.57 2.00 -5.17
C ASN A 146 -2.65 2.29 -6.20
N ILE A 147 -3.44 1.28 -6.57
CA ILE A 147 -4.55 1.43 -7.52
C ILE A 147 -5.59 2.42 -6.99
N ALA A 148 -5.97 2.33 -5.71
CA ALA A 148 -6.92 3.25 -5.10
C ALA A 148 -6.42 4.70 -5.08
N ILE A 149 -5.12 4.92 -4.80
CA ILE A 149 -4.50 6.24 -4.85
C ILE A 149 -4.50 6.79 -6.28
N LEU A 150 -4.13 5.99 -7.28
CA LEU A 150 -4.12 6.39 -8.69
C LEU A 150 -5.53 6.71 -9.21
N ASP A 151 -6.53 5.91 -8.84
CA ASP A 151 -7.92 6.20 -9.15
C ASP A 151 -8.38 7.53 -8.54
N ALA A 152 -8.02 7.80 -7.28
CA ALA A 152 -8.33 9.06 -6.64
C ALA A 152 -7.58 10.24 -7.29
N MET A 153 -6.29 10.08 -7.63
CA MET A 153 -5.50 11.10 -8.33
C MET A 153 -6.10 11.43 -9.70
N SER A 154 -6.52 10.43 -10.49
CA SER A 154 -7.15 10.64 -11.80
C SER A 154 -8.49 11.39 -11.75
N ARG A 155 -9.13 11.42 -10.58
CA ARG A 155 -10.35 12.22 -10.34
C ARG A 155 -10.06 13.64 -9.85
N ILE A 156 -8.82 13.91 -9.40
CA ILE A 156 -8.36 15.25 -9.01
C ILE A 156 -7.93 16.05 -10.24
N GLY A 157 -7.15 15.45 -11.12
CA GLY A 157 -6.63 16.10 -12.32
C GLY A 157 -6.56 15.13 -13.50
N ASP A 158 -6.19 15.64 -14.66
CA ASP A 158 -6.03 14.84 -15.88
C ASP A 158 -4.67 14.11 -15.85
N PRO A 159 -4.64 12.76 -15.86
CA PRO A 159 -3.40 12.02 -15.92
C PRO A 159 -2.55 12.27 -17.17
N ASP A 160 -3.17 12.66 -18.28
CA ASP A 160 -2.47 12.95 -19.54
C ASP A 160 -1.82 14.35 -19.54
N GLU A 161 -2.23 15.24 -18.61
CA GLU A 161 -1.71 16.59 -18.45
C GLU A 161 -1.30 16.89 -16.99
N PRO A 162 -0.38 16.12 -16.39
CA PRO A 162 0.05 16.35 -15.02
C PRO A 162 0.82 17.68 -14.91
N VAL A 163 0.79 18.28 -13.73
CA VAL A 163 1.48 19.58 -13.49
C VAL A 163 3.00 19.40 -13.45
N VAL A 164 3.48 18.22 -13.15
CA VAL A 164 4.91 17.87 -13.07
C VAL A 164 5.18 16.59 -13.87
N ASP A 165 6.34 16.52 -14.50
CA ASP A 165 6.76 15.32 -15.25
C ASP A 165 7.19 14.18 -14.33
N GLU A 166 7.81 14.52 -13.20
CA GLU A 166 8.33 13.57 -12.21
C GLU A 166 7.88 13.97 -10.79
N MET A 167 7.63 12.98 -9.97
CA MET A 167 7.19 13.18 -8.60
C MET A 167 8.05 12.39 -7.62
N PHE A 168 8.53 13.06 -6.55
CA PHE A 168 9.09 12.36 -5.40
C PHE A 168 7.99 11.76 -4.55
N THR A 169 8.04 10.47 -4.29
CA THR A 169 6.98 9.78 -3.54
C THR A 169 7.55 8.66 -2.67
N ARG A 170 6.88 8.38 -1.56
CA ARG A 170 7.15 7.21 -0.71
C ARG A 170 6.19 6.04 -0.97
N ILE A 171 5.24 6.22 -1.88
CA ILE A 171 4.21 5.23 -2.20
C ILE A 171 4.61 4.39 -3.40
N PHE A 172 5.01 5.06 -4.48
CA PHE A 172 5.43 4.45 -5.72
C PHE A 172 6.95 4.52 -5.85
N GLY A 173 7.56 3.50 -6.41
CA GLY A 173 9.00 3.48 -6.62
C GLY A 173 9.36 3.16 -8.05
N ASP A 174 10.45 3.76 -8.49
CA ASP A 174 11.14 3.35 -9.69
C ASP A 174 12.34 2.48 -9.35
N ILE A 175 12.97 1.86 -10.36
CA ILE A 175 14.16 1.04 -10.18
C ILE A 175 15.30 1.48 -11.09
N ALA A 176 16.49 1.47 -10.54
CA ALA A 176 17.73 1.56 -11.30
C ALA A 176 18.47 0.22 -11.22
N ILE A 177 18.85 -0.34 -12.37
CA ILE A 177 19.62 -1.59 -12.44
C ILE A 177 20.94 -1.34 -13.18
N ASP A 178 22.06 -1.63 -12.50
CA ASP A 178 23.39 -1.67 -13.12
C ASP A 178 23.51 -2.98 -13.91
N ALA A 179 23.28 -2.90 -15.23
CA ALA A 179 23.28 -4.05 -16.11
C ALA A 179 24.65 -4.77 -16.17
N GLU A 180 25.77 -4.04 -16.00
CA GLU A 180 27.12 -4.64 -16.04
C GLU A 180 27.38 -5.52 -14.81
N LYS A 181 26.87 -5.13 -13.64
CA LYS A 181 26.98 -5.91 -12.41
C LYS A 181 25.92 -7.02 -12.31
N CYS A 182 24.80 -6.85 -13.00
CA CYS A 182 23.70 -7.79 -12.94
C CYS A 182 24.12 -9.17 -13.47
N SER A 183 23.84 -10.23 -12.74
CA SER A 183 24.13 -11.61 -13.18
C SER A 183 22.96 -12.31 -13.86
N GLY A 184 21.83 -11.63 -14.03
CA GLY A 184 20.61 -12.22 -14.58
C GLY A 184 20.03 -13.35 -13.71
N CYS A 185 20.28 -13.37 -12.40
CA CYS A 185 19.86 -14.48 -11.53
C CYS A 185 18.35 -14.55 -11.24
N GLY A 186 17.61 -13.45 -11.45
CA GLY A 186 16.16 -13.39 -11.26
C GLY A 186 15.67 -13.35 -9.80
N MET A 187 16.55 -13.16 -8.83
CA MET A 187 16.18 -13.07 -7.43
C MET A 187 15.23 -11.90 -7.18
N CYS A 188 15.47 -10.75 -7.81
CA CYS A 188 14.60 -9.57 -7.70
C CYS A 188 13.16 -9.85 -8.16
N VAL A 189 13.00 -10.62 -9.23
CA VAL A 189 11.66 -11.08 -9.71
C VAL A 189 11.03 -12.05 -8.73
N MET A 190 11.83 -12.97 -8.17
CA MET A 190 11.32 -14.00 -7.25
C MET A 190 10.79 -13.40 -5.95
N PHE A 191 11.42 -12.32 -5.48
CA PHE A 191 11.08 -11.66 -4.21
C PHE A 191 10.17 -10.44 -4.37
N CYS A 192 9.78 -10.06 -5.60
CA CYS A 192 8.81 -9.00 -5.80
C CYS A 192 7.41 -9.46 -5.35
N PRO A 193 6.82 -8.84 -4.30
CA PRO A 193 5.54 -9.30 -3.77
C PRO A 193 4.35 -8.88 -4.63
N THR A 194 4.49 -7.80 -5.43
CA THR A 194 3.43 -7.26 -6.27
C THR A 194 3.57 -7.60 -7.74
N ASP A 195 4.60 -8.40 -8.11
CA ASP A 195 4.97 -8.66 -9.50
C ASP A 195 5.27 -7.40 -10.34
N ALA A 196 5.57 -6.27 -9.69
CA ALA A 196 6.05 -5.08 -10.38
C ALA A 196 7.30 -5.37 -11.24
N LEU A 197 8.13 -6.32 -10.80
CA LEU A 197 9.26 -6.87 -11.57
C LEU A 197 8.90 -8.26 -12.09
N ARG A 198 8.93 -8.43 -13.41
CA ARG A 198 8.64 -9.67 -14.12
C ARG A 198 9.76 -10.02 -15.10
N LYS A 199 9.79 -11.26 -15.56
CA LYS A 199 10.62 -11.64 -16.69
C LYS A 199 9.98 -11.17 -17.98
N ALA A 200 10.75 -10.53 -18.84
CA ALA A 200 10.32 -10.28 -20.21
C ALA A 200 10.37 -11.60 -21.01
N VAL A 201 9.20 -12.17 -21.31
CA VAL A 201 9.12 -13.48 -21.98
C VAL A 201 9.10 -13.34 -23.48
N ASP A 202 8.48 -12.31 -24.03
CA ASP A 202 8.15 -12.19 -25.46
C ASP A 202 8.67 -10.90 -26.14
N ARG A 203 9.34 -10.01 -25.40
CA ARG A 203 9.84 -8.74 -25.92
C ARG A 203 11.37 -8.70 -25.82
N HIS A 204 12.05 -9.18 -26.84
CA HIS A 204 13.49 -9.00 -26.99
C HIS A 204 13.75 -8.03 -28.14
N PRO A 205 13.90 -6.70 -27.86
CA PRO A 205 14.18 -5.73 -28.92
C PRO A 205 15.52 -5.98 -29.63
N ASP A 206 16.49 -6.62 -28.94
CA ASP A 206 17.82 -6.89 -29.49
C ASP A 206 18.25 -8.34 -29.24
N GLU A 207 18.87 -8.96 -30.27
CA GLU A 207 19.48 -10.28 -30.13
C GLU A 207 20.68 -10.25 -29.14
N GLY A 208 20.65 -11.14 -28.16
CA GLY A 208 21.73 -11.32 -27.19
C GLY A 208 21.61 -10.46 -25.92
N LYS A 209 20.62 -9.60 -25.82
CA LYS A 209 20.28 -8.87 -24.59
C LYS A 209 19.20 -9.60 -23.79
N ALA A 210 19.16 -9.34 -22.49
CA ALA A 210 18.13 -9.83 -21.60
C ALA A 210 17.43 -8.65 -20.92
N TYR A 211 16.14 -8.79 -20.67
CA TYR A 211 15.30 -7.74 -20.11
C TYR A 211 14.44 -8.27 -18.99
N LEU A 212 14.09 -7.38 -18.08
CA LEU A 212 12.99 -7.51 -17.15
C LEU A 212 11.89 -6.54 -17.59
N GLU A 213 10.65 -6.89 -17.27
CA GLU A 213 9.52 -5.95 -17.30
C GLU A 213 9.38 -5.33 -15.92
N PHE A 214 9.20 -4.03 -15.87
CA PHE A 214 8.95 -3.30 -14.64
C PHE A 214 7.76 -2.36 -14.81
N GLN A 215 6.82 -2.43 -13.86
CA GLN A 215 5.63 -1.60 -13.82
C GLN A 215 5.65 -0.72 -12.58
N VAL A 216 5.73 0.60 -12.80
CA VAL A 216 5.87 1.61 -11.73
C VAL A 216 4.65 1.60 -10.80
N SER A 217 3.45 1.53 -11.36
CA SER A 217 2.18 1.55 -10.62
C SER A 217 2.04 0.42 -9.59
N ASP A 218 2.69 -0.72 -9.85
CA ASP A 218 2.65 -1.89 -8.96
C ASP A 218 3.77 -1.89 -7.90
N CYS A 219 4.77 -0.99 -8.03
CA CYS A 219 5.90 -0.94 -7.10
C CYS A 219 5.51 -0.23 -5.81
N VAL A 220 5.59 -0.93 -4.69
CA VAL A 220 5.27 -0.42 -3.33
C VAL A 220 6.52 -0.04 -2.52
N GLN A 221 7.64 0.21 -3.14
CA GLN A 221 8.92 0.58 -2.50
C GLN A 221 9.37 -0.33 -1.34
N CYS A 222 9.03 -1.61 -1.36
CA CYS A 222 9.35 -2.53 -0.26
C CYS A 222 10.84 -2.90 -0.14
N ASN A 223 11.68 -2.51 -1.10
CA ASN A 223 13.13 -2.80 -1.18
C ASN A 223 13.54 -4.28 -1.24
N LEU A 224 12.60 -5.23 -1.23
CA LEU A 224 12.92 -6.66 -1.23
C LEU A 224 13.76 -7.09 -2.44
N CYS A 225 13.56 -6.47 -3.61
CA CYS A 225 14.36 -6.74 -4.80
C CYS A 225 15.83 -6.30 -4.63
N ALA A 226 16.06 -5.14 -3.98
CA ALA A 226 17.39 -4.63 -3.68
C ALA A 226 18.07 -5.45 -2.57
N ASP A 227 17.34 -5.82 -1.53
CA ASP A 227 17.85 -6.64 -0.42
C ASP A 227 18.21 -8.06 -0.86
N ALA A 228 17.42 -8.67 -1.73
CA ALA A 228 17.66 -9.99 -2.29
C ALA A 228 18.77 -10.01 -3.35
N CYS A 229 19.21 -8.85 -3.84
CA CYS A 229 20.24 -8.76 -4.87
C CYS A 229 21.62 -9.06 -4.32
N LEU A 230 22.16 -10.24 -4.61
CA LEU A 230 23.51 -10.64 -4.19
C LEU A 230 24.63 -9.75 -4.80
N LYS A 231 24.35 -9.14 -5.96
CA LYS A 231 25.29 -8.26 -6.66
C LYS A 231 25.15 -6.80 -6.28
N LYS A 232 24.11 -6.46 -5.49
CA LYS A 232 23.82 -5.07 -5.10
C LYS A 232 23.80 -4.12 -6.31
N CYS A 233 23.15 -4.58 -7.39
CA CYS A 233 23.07 -3.87 -8.67
C CYS A 233 21.69 -3.31 -8.96
N ILE A 234 20.76 -3.38 -8.00
CA ILE A 234 19.42 -2.83 -8.09
C ILE A 234 19.19 -1.88 -6.92
N GLU A 235 18.62 -0.75 -7.20
CA GLU A 235 18.24 0.29 -6.25
C GLU A 235 16.81 0.73 -6.53
N ILE A 236 16.07 1.05 -5.47
CA ILE A 236 14.74 1.68 -5.58
C ILE A 236 14.95 3.19 -5.57
N VAL A 237 14.37 3.84 -6.56
CA VAL A 237 14.41 5.30 -6.72
C VAL A 237 13.05 5.86 -6.31
N PRO A 238 12.98 6.79 -5.34
CA PRO A 238 11.72 7.37 -4.87
C PRO A 238 11.18 8.49 -5.76
N VAL A 239 11.68 8.61 -6.98
CA VAL A 239 11.20 9.55 -8.00
C VAL A 239 10.61 8.74 -9.14
N VAL A 240 9.38 9.03 -9.50
CA VAL A 240 8.62 8.32 -10.54
C VAL A 240 8.17 9.29 -11.63
N SER A 241 8.19 8.83 -12.88
CA SER A 241 7.57 9.53 -13.99
C SER A 241 6.05 9.45 -13.89
N MET A 242 5.37 10.58 -14.04
CA MET A 242 3.90 10.63 -14.03
C MET A 242 3.32 9.91 -15.26
N GLU A 243 3.96 10.01 -16.41
CA GLU A 243 3.56 9.27 -17.61
C GLU A 243 3.61 7.75 -17.38
N GLU A 244 4.75 7.21 -16.90
CA GLU A 244 4.91 5.78 -16.63
C GLU A 244 3.98 5.29 -15.50
N LEU A 245 3.64 6.16 -14.56
CA LEU A 245 2.77 5.83 -13.43
C LEU A 245 1.33 5.56 -13.87
N PHE A 246 0.83 6.31 -14.87
CA PHE A 246 -0.53 6.20 -15.39
C PHE A 246 -0.65 5.44 -16.71
N ASP A 247 0.45 5.07 -17.36
CA ASP A 247 0.42 4.23 -18.58
C ASP A 247 -0.02 2.80 -18.30
N PHE A 248 0.21 2.30 -17.08
CA PHE A 248 -0.08 0.91 -16.66
C PHE A 248 0.57 -0.16 -17.54
N GLU A 249 1.50 0.22 -18.42
CA GLU A 249 2.26 -0.70 -19.28
C GLU A 249 3.66 -0.92 -18.67
N PRO A 250 4.14 -2.18 -18.64
CA PRO A 250 5.47 -2.46 -18.14
C PRO A 250 6.54 -1.98 -19.11
N ARG A 251 7.52 -1.24 -18.63
CA ARG A 251 8.71 -0.90 -19.39
C ARG A 251 9.74 -2.02 -19.35
N LEU A 252 10.59 -2.07 -20.38
CA LEU A 252 11.73 -2.99 -20.44
C LEU A 252 12.96 -2.40 -19.77
N VAL A 253 13.53 -3.14 -18.83
CA VAL A 253 14.78 -2.78 -18.15
C VAL A 253 15.87 -3.77 -18.57
N GLU A 254 16.92 -3.25 -19.21
CA GLU A 254 18.05 -4.08 -19.66
C GLU A 254 18.81 -4.69 -18.48
N ILE A 255 19.13 -5.97 -18.58
CA ILE A 255 19.98 -6.71 -17.64
C ILE A 255 21.00 -7.54 -18.38
N SER A 256 22.06 -7.96 -17.71
CA SER A 256 22.98 -8.93 -18.30
C SER A 256 22.28 -10.24 -18.60
N ALA A 257 22.55 -10.80 -19.78
CA ALA A 257 22.10 -12.15 -20.10
C ALA A 257 22.61 -13.15 -19.07
N ALA A 258 21.73 -14.00 -18.56
CA ALA A 258 22.09 -15.02 -17.58
C ALA A 258 23.23 -15.90 -18.17
N LYS A 259 24.39 -15.95 -17.48
CA LYS A 259 25.48 -16.83 -17.88
C LYS A 259 24.96 -18.26 -17.91
N LYS A 260 25.23 -19.00 -19.02
CA LYS A 260 24.86 -20.42 -19.18
C LYS A 260 25.30 -21.20 -17.94
N GLY A 261 24.34 -21.65 -17.12
CA GLY A 261 24.56 -22.35 -15.85
C GLY A 261 23.59 -21.98 -14.74
N ASN A 262 22.88 -20.88 -14.83
CA ASN A 262 21.89 -20.47 -13.82
C ASN A 262 20.54 -21.17 -14.11
N LYS A 263 20.35 -22.35 -13.48
CA LYS A 263 19.15 -23.20 -13.66
C LYS A 263 17.83 -22.55 -13.24
N LEU A 264 17.85 -21.39 -12.57
CA LEU A 264 16.66 -20.68 -12.11
C LEU A 264 15.82 -20.11 -13.26
N PHE A 265 16.45 -19.69 -14.36
CA PHE A 265 15.74 -19.15 -15.53
C PHE A 265 15.26 -20.21 -16.54
N ASN A 266 15.75 -21.48 -16.42
CA ASN A 266 15.44 -22.54 -17.38
C ASN A 266 14.35 -23.52 -16.91
N ARG A 267 13.57 -23.22 -15.87
CA ARG A 267 12.60 -24.17 -15.30
C ARG A 267 11.14 -24.07 -15.83
N ASN A 268 10.91 -23.31 -16.87
CA ASN A 268 9.61 -23.32 -17.55
C ASN A 268 9.80 -23.63 -19.05
N LYS A 269 9.96 -24.91 -19.35
CA LYS A 269 9.52 -25.54 -20.60
C LYS A 269 8.48 -26.59 -20.24
#